data_c7512cda3aedcb8f872466fa423cf81d
#
_entry.id   c7512cda3aedcb8f872466fa423cf81d
#
_cell.length_a   1.000
_cell.length_b   1.000
_cell.length_c   1.000
_cell.angle_alpha   90.00
_cell.angle_beta   90.00
_cell.angle_gamma   90.00
#
_symmetry.space_group_name_H-M   'P 1'
#
loop_
_entity.id
_entity.type
_entity.pdbx_description
1 polymer ?
#
loop_
_entity_poly.entity_id
_entity_poly.type
_entity_poly.pdbx_seq_one_letter_code
_entity_poly.pdbx_strand_id
1 'polypeptide(L)'
;MLEDIDYLKSEQPIHPSYAQSLLKKRKARVVACLGGIDSPAYADKIFAQSVFRQAEIDFKDHFNISRYDLLPKKHADAALAYWMTWEPSTNTKMKIMELNAFSQA
;
A
#
# COMPACT_ATOMS: atom_id res chain seq x y z
N MET A 1 -28.12 19.11 13.64
CA MET A 1 -27.42 19.94 12.66
C MET A 1 -25.92 19.90 12.82
N LEU A 2 -25.40 20.04 14.04
CA LEU A 2 -23.96 19.87 14.26
C LEU A 2 -23.49 18.47 13.94
N GLU A 3 -24.31 17.47 14.23
CA GLU A 3 -23.98 16.07 13.90
C GLU A 3 -23.90 15.84 12.39
N ASP A 4 -24.78 16.47 11.62
CA ASP A 4 -24.76 16.35 10.17
C ASP A 4 -23.49 16.94 9.57
N ILE A 5 -22.99 18.04 10.13
CA ILE A 5 -21.76 18.69 9.67
C ILE A 5 -20.56 17.77 9.96
N ASP A 6 -20.51 17.19 11.15
CA ASP A 6 -19.42 16.28 11.52
C ASP A 6 -19.44 15.02 10.68
N TYR A 7 -20.62 14.46 10.40
CA TYR A 7 -20.78 13.31 9.53
C TYR A 7 -20.25 13.62 8.14
N LEU A 8 -20.64 14.77 7.58
CA LEU A 8 -20.20 15.17 6.25
C LEU A 8 -18.68 15.34 6.19
N LYS A 9 -18.07 15.89 7.24
CA LYS A 9 -16.61 16.04 7.30
C LYS A 9 -15.91 14.70 7.32
N SER A 10 -16.43 13.74 8.08
CA SER A 10 -15.81 12.41 8.19
C SER A 10 -15.94 11.60 6.92
N GLU A 11 -16.98 11.85 6.12
CA GLU A 11 -17.20 11.16 4.85
C GLU A 11 -16.52 11.84 3.67
N GLN A 12 -15.99 13.06 3.86
CA GLN A 12 -15.25 13.72 2.80
C GLN A 12 -13.97 12.96 2.47
N PRO A 13 -13.55 13.01 1.21
CA PRO A 13 -12.27 12.41 0.82
C PRO A 13 -11.10 13.03 1.60
N ILE A 14 -10.03 12.26 1.77
CA ILE A 14 -8.82 12.77 2.41
C ILE A 14 -8.22 13.90 1.59
N HIS A 15 -7.48 14.77 2.28
CA HIS A 15 -6.76 15.86 1.60
C HIS A 15 -5.72 15.27 0.63
N PRO A 16 -5.51 15.90 -0.55
CA PRO A 16 -4.51 15.40 -1.51
C PRO A 16 -3.12 15.19 -0.93
N SER A 17 -2.67 16.06 -0.03
CA SER A 17 -1.36 15.90 0.60
C SER A 17 -1.30 14.62 1.45
N TYR A 18 -2.41 14.25 2.08
CA TYR A 18 -2.50 13.03 2.87
C TYR A 18 -2.49 11.81 1.96
N ALA A 19 -3.20 11.89 0.82
CA ALA A 19 -3.17 10.83 -0.17
C ALA A 19 -1.75 10.57 -0.66
N GLN A 20 -0.97 11.63 -0.90
CA GLN A 20 0.43 11.49 -1.29
C GLN A 20 1.27 10.83 -0.20
N SER A 21 1.00 11.14 1.08
CA SER A 21 1.68 10.48 2.19
C SER A 21 1.39 8.98 2.21
N LEU A 22 0.13 8.60 1.94
CA LEU A 22 -0.25 7.19 1.86
C LEU A 22 0.48 6.48 0.72
N LEU A 23 0.64 7.13 -0.43
CA LEU A 23 1.37 6.55 -1.55
C LEU A 23 2.85 6.35 -1.21
N LYS A 24 3.45 7.28 -0.47
CA LYS A 24 4.83 7.12 0.01
C LYS A 24 4.96 5.96 0.98
N LYS A 25 4.00 5.80 1.89
CA LYS A 25 3.98 4.68 2.84
C LYS A 25 3.83 3.36 2.11
N ARG A 26 2.95 3.30 1.10
CA ARG A 26 2.81 2.12 0.25
C ARG A 26 4.13 1.74 -0.39
N LYS A 27 4.79 2.71 -1.03
CA LYS A 27 6.06 2.46 -1.70
C LYS A 27 7.10 1.94 -0.72
N ALA A 28 7.24 2.60 0.43
CA ALA A 28 8.21 2.19 1.44
C ALA A 28 7.94 0.76 1.93
N ARG A 29 6.68 0.43 2.15
CA ARG A 29 6.31 -0.91 2.63
C ARG A 29 6.58 -1.97 1.58
N VAL A 30 6.17 -1.73 0.33
CA VAL A 30 6.39 -2.70 -0.75
C VAL A 30 7.88 -2.92 -1.00
N VAL A 31 8.66 -1.84 -1.03
CA VAL A 31 10.11 -1.95 -1.20
C VAL A 31 10.73 -2.75 -0.07
N ALA A 32 10.31 -2.50 1.18
CA ALA A 32 10.80 -3.26 2.34
C ALA A 32 10.46 -4.74 2.21
N CYS A 33 9.25 -5.07 1.76
CA CYS A 33 8.83 -6.46 1.57
C CYS A 33 9.64 -7.14 0.44
N LEU A 34 10.05 -6.38 -0.57
CA LEU A 34 10.89 -6.90 -1.66
C LEU A 34 12.34 -7.14 -1.23
N GLY A 35 12.74 -6.60 -0.09
CA GLY A 35 14.10 -6.78 0.44
C GLY A 35 14.94 -5.52 0.41
N GLY A 36 14.35 -4.38 0.06
CA GLY A 36 15.03 -3.09 0.01
C GLY A 36 15.32 -2.63 -1.41
N ILE A 37 15.81 -1.40 -1.53
CA ILE A 37 16.08 -0.76 -2.83
C ILE A 37 17.13 -1.54 -3.64
N ASP A 38 18.09 -2.13 -2.95
CA ASP A 38 19.20 -2.83 -3.61
C ASP A 38 18.92 -4.31 -3.82
N SER A 39 17.71 -4.77 -3.49
CA SER A 39 17.41 -6.21 -3.62
C SER A 39 17.19 -6.62 -5.08
N PRO A 40 17.53 -7.85 -5.43
CA PRO A 40 17.24 -8.38 -6.76
C PRO A 40 15.75 -8.40 -7.10
N ALA A 41 14.89 -8.67 -6.12
CA ALA A 41 13.45 -8.69 -6.35
C ALA A 41 12.95 -7.29 -6.73
N TYR A 42 13.49 -6.24 -6.12
CA TYR A 42 13.13 -4.86 -6.49
C TYR A 42 13.68 -4.49 -7.87
N ALA A 43 14.88 -4.97 -8.19
CA ALA A 43 15.51 -4.71 -9.49
C ALA A 43 14.77 -5.37 -10.66
N ASP A 44 14.06 -6.46 -10.40
CA ASP A 44 13.21 -7.11 -11.41
C ASP A 44 11.94 -6.25 -11.57
N LYS A 45 11.95 -5.37 -12.56
CA LYS A 45 10.89 -4.37 -12.74
C LYS A 45 9.52 -5.00 -12.96
N ILE A 46 9.44 -6.06 -13.73
CA ILE A 46 8.15 -6.71 -14.01
C ILE A 46 7.60 -7.34 -12.74
N PHE A 47 8.44 -8.05 -12.00
CA PHE A 47 8.02 -8.66 -10.74
C PHE A 47 7.65 -7.61 -9.72
N ALA A 48 8.48 -6.58 -9.54
CA ALA A 48 8.22 -5.51 -8.57
C ALA A 48 6.89 -4.82 -8.87
N GLN A 49 6.59 -4.54 -10.15
CA GLN A 49 5.32 -3.93 -10.53
C GLN A 49 4.13 -4.82 -10.16
N SER A 50 4.28 -6.14 -10.30
CA SER A 50 3.21 -7.06 -9.93
C SER A 50 2.94 -7.03 -8.42
N VAL A 51 3.98 -6.87 -7.60
CA VAL A 51 3.83 -6.75 -6.15
C VAL A 51 3.17 -5.42 -5.78
N PHE A 52 3.58 -4.31 -6.41
CA PHE A 52 2.93 -3.02 -6.22
C PHE A 52 1.45 -3.07 -6.59
N ARG A 53 1.11 -3.74 -7.69
CA ARG A 53 -0.28 -3.91 -8.11
C ARG A 53 -1.07 -4.71 -7.09
N GLN A 54 -0.49 -5.79 -6.56
CA GLN A 54 -1.15 -6.59 -5.53
C GLN A 54 -1.45 -5.75 -4.29
N ALA A 55 -0.47 -4.95 -3.85
CA ALA A 55 -0.66 -4.06 -2.69
C ALA A 55 -1.80 -3.08 -2.93
N GLU A 56 -1.85 -2.50 -4.12
CA GLU A 56 -2.90 -1.55 -4.47
C GLU A 56 -4.28 -2.18 -4.49
N ILE A 57 -4.40 -3.36 -5.10
CA ILE A 57 -5.66 -4.09 -5.14
C ILE A 57 -6.12 -4.44 -3.73
N ASP A 58 -5.22 -4.96 -2.90
CA ASP A 58 -5.54 -5.34 -1.52
C ASP A 58 -6.03 -4.14 -0.71
N PHE A 59 -5.37 -3.00 -0.85
CA PHE A 59 -5.74 -1.78 -0.15
C PHE A 59 -7.13 -1.29 -0.58
N LYS A 60 -7.36 -1.22 -1.88
CA LYS A 60 -8.64 -0.76 -2.41
C LYS A 60 -9.77 -1.70 -2.02
N ASP A 61 -9.53 -3.00 -2.03
CA ASP A 61 -10.53 -3.98 -1.61
C ASP A 61 -10.83 -3.85 -0.11
N HIS A 62 -9.80 -3.66 0.70
CA HIS A 62 -9.98 -3.54 2.15
C HIS A 62 -10.85 -2.33 2.52
N PHE A 63 -10.62 -1.20 1.87
CA PHE A 63 -11.36 0.02 2.14
C PHE A 63 -12.55 0.23 1.23
N ASN A 64 -12.80 -0.71 0.33
CA ASN A 64 -13.92 -0.66 -0.61
C ASN A 64 -13.96 0.64 -1.41
N ILE A 65 -12.83 1.01 -1.98
CA ILE A 65 -12.69 2.22 -2.81
C ILE A 65 -12.13 1.83 -4.18
N SER A 66 -12.44 2.63 -5.19
CA SER A 66 -11.90 2.42 -6.55
C SER A 66 -10.64 3.24 -6.79
N ARG A 67 -10.42 4.32 -6.03
CA ARG A 67 -9.26 5.20 -6.15
C ARG A 67 -8.87 5.70 -4.77
N TYR A 68 -7.58 6.01 -4.59
CA TYR A 68 -7.03 6.51 -3.32
C TYR A 68 -7.70 7.80 -2.87
N ASP A 69 -7.98 8.71 -3.81
CA ASP A 69 -8.56 10.00 -3.49
C ASP A 69 -10.01 9.91 -3.03
N LEU A 70 -10.61 8.71 -3.13
CA LEU A 70 -11.97 8.48 -2.63
C LEU A 70 -12.00 7.97 -1.19
N LEU A 71 -10.83 7.75 -0.56
CA LEU A 71 -10.78 7.29 0.82
C LEU A 71 -11.37 8.36 1.75
N PRO A 72 -12.38 8.01 2.56
CA PRO A 72 -12.94 8.98 3.52
C PRO A 72 -11.94 9.35 4.60
N LYS A 73 -12.00 10.59 5.09
CA LYS A 73 -11.12 11.08 6.16
C LYS A 73 -11.17 10.20 7.41
N LYS A 74 -12.32 9.64 7.72
CA LYS A 74 -12.48 8.79 8.91
C LYS A 74 -11.60 7.54 8.86
N HIS A 75 -11.13 7.13 7.70
CA HIS A 75 -10.28 5.96 7.52
C HIS A 75 -8.79 6.29 7.37
N ALA A 76 -8.42 7.57 7.54
CA ALA A 76 -7.04 8.01 7.33
C ALA A 76 -6.04 7.26 8.22
N ASP A 77 -6.34 7.14 9.53
CA ASP A 77 -5.46 6.46 10.46
C ASP A 77 -5.40 4.95 10.18
N ALA A 78 -6.54 4.36 9.85
CA ALA A 78 -6.59 2.94 9.50
C ALA A 78 -5.78 2.65 8.24
N ALA A 79 -5.75 3.57 7.29
CA ALA A 79 -4.97 3.43 6.06
C ALA A 79 -3.47 3.43 6.35
N LEU A 80 -3.00 4.31 7.24
CA LEU A 80 -1.61 4.30 7.66
C LEU A 80 -1.24 3.00 8.34
N ALA A 81 -2.11 2.53 9.25
CA ALA A 81 -1.89 1.26 9.94
C ALA A 81 -1.87 0.08 8.95
N TYR A 82 -2.69 0.15 7.92
CA TYR A 82 -2.73 -0.89 6.88
C TYR A 82 -1.35 -1.07 6.24
N TRP A 83 -0.72 0.05 5.83
CA TRP A 83 0.60 -0.03 5.20
C TRP A 83 1.70 -0.49 6.16
N MET A 84 1.53 -0.30 7.46
CA MET A 84 2.48 -0.80 8.45
C MET A 84 2.43 -2.32 8.60
N THR A 85 1.31 -2.94 8.24
CA THR A 85 1.08 -4.37 8.44
C THR A 85 0.95 -5.17 7.15
N TRP A 86 0.70 -4.52 6.01
CA TRP A 86 0.50 -5.24 4.75
C TRP A 86 1.70 -6.11 4.39
N GLU A 87 1.42 -7.30 3.90
CA GLU A 87 2.43 -8.23 3.39
C GLU A 87 1.93 -8.88 2.11
N PRO A 88 2.83 -9.23 1.18
CA PRO A 88 2.44 -10.00 -0.01
C PRO A 88 1.90 -11.39 0.36
N SER A 89 1.22 -12.03 -0.58
CA SER A 89 0.77 -13.41 -0.40
C SER A 89 1.95 -14.35 -0.18
N THR A 90 1.66 -15.52 0.38
CA THR A 90 2.69 -16.53 0.64
C THR A 90 3.48 -16.87 -0.63
N ASN A 91 2.77 -17.07 -1.74
CA ASN A 91 3.43 -17.39 -3.01
C ASN A 91 4.35 -16.27 -3.47
N THR A 92 3.91 -15.02 -3.31
CA THR A 92 4.74 -13.86 -3.67
C THR A 92 5.96 -13.76 -2.77
N LYS A 93 5.79 -13.98 -1.46
CA LYS A 93 6.92 -13.99 -0.51
C LYS A 93 7.96 -15.04 -0.89
N MET A 94 7.51 -16.22 -1.25
CA MET A 94 8.41 -17.30 -1.67
C MET A 94 9.21 -16.89 -2.92
N LYS A 95 8.55 -16.24 -3.87
CA LYS A 95 9.23 -15.75 -5.08
C LYS A 95 10.24 -14.67 -4.76
N ILE A 96 9.93 -13.79 -3.84
CA ILE A 96 10.86 -12.75 -3.36
C ILE A 96 12.11 -13.41 -2.78
N MET A 97 11.94 -14.39 -1.91
CA MET A 97 13.04 -15.10 -1.30
C MET A 97 13.92 -15.78 -2.35
N GLU A 98 13.28 -16.41 -3.34
CA GLU A 98 13.98 -17.09 -4.41
C GLU A 98 14.82 -16.11 -5.24
N LEU A 99 14.23 -14.99 -5.66
CA LEU A 99 14.95 -13.99 -6.45
C LEU A 99 16.13 -13.40 -5.68
N ASN A 100 15.94 -13.11 -4.40
CA ASN A 100 16.99 -12.52 -3.58
C ASN A 100 18.10 -13.50 -3.26
N ALA A 101 17.78 -14.78 -3.11
CA ALA A 101 18.77 -15.82 -2.85
C ALA A 101 19.66 -16.05 -4.05
N PHE A 102 19.10 -16.08 -5.26
CA PHE A 102 19.86 -16.36 -6.48
C PHE A 102 20.94 -15.32 -6.76
N SER A 103 20.68 -14.06 -6.44
CA SER A 103 21.65 -13.00 -6.75
C SER A 103 22.81 -12.93 -5.78
N GLN A 104 22.73 -13.65 -4.66
CA GLN A 104 23.81 -13.71 -3.67
C GLN A 104 24.75 -14.88 -3.92
N ALA A 105 24.36 -15.74 -4.82
CA ALA A 105 25.20 -16.86 -5.23
C ALA A 105 26.10 -16.45 -6.37
#